data_b99d160426cb410ccc57d3117d599fe4
#
_entry.id   b99d160426cb410ccc57d3117d599fe4
#
_cell.length_a   1.000
_cell.length_b   1.000
_cell.length_c   1.000
_cell.angle_alpha   90.00
_cell.angle_beta   90.00
_cell.angle_gamma   90.00
#
_symmetry.space_group_name_H-M   'P 1'
#
loop_
_entity.id
_entity.type
_entity.pdbx_description
1 polymer ?
#
loop_
_entity_poly.entity_id
_entity_poly.type
_entity_poly.pdbx_seq_one_letter_code
_entity_poly.pdbx_strand_id
1 'polypeptide(L)'
;VGSEMCIRDSNEGVNGLQIAESISSRLAQEVLACGVNGETYDLGRPINEDANFVLYKWDDEEGKHAFWHTSAHLLAEALQELYPGIQFGIGPAIENGFYYDVDPGEATIKEGDFPAIEAKMLELVAKKEEIKRQDISKADALKMFGDRGEEYKTELISELEDGKITTYTQGAFTDLCRGPHL
;
A
#
# COMPACT_ATOMS: atom_id res chain seq x y z
N VAL A 1 -22.85 -9.34 6.38
CA VAL A 1 -23.77 -8.29 6.87
C VAL A 1 -22.90 -7.22 7.51
N GLY A 2 -22.49 -6.21 6.71
CA GLY A 2 -21.70 -5.09 7.17
C GLY A 2 -22.46 -4.28 8.20
N SER A 3 -21.84 -4.01 9.33
CA SER A 3 -22.38 -3.08 10.33
C SER A 3 -22.04 -1.68 9.88
N GLU A 4 -22.98 -0.99 9.24
CA GLU A 4 -22.88 0.44 8.98
C GLU A 4 -22.93 1.19 10.32
N MET A 5 -21.92 1.99 10.59
CA MET A 5 -21.82 2.78 11.81
C MET A 5 -21.57 4.25 11.46
N CYS A 6 -22.44 5.13 11.94
CA CYS A 6 -22.22 6.58 11.87
C CYS A 6 -21.22 7.00 12.95
N ILE A 7 -20.14 7.65 12.57
CA ILE A 7 -19.16 8.21 13.49
C ILE A 7 -19.66 9.58 13.95
N ARG A 8 -19.74 9.77 15.27
CA ARG A 8 -20.07 11.07 15.88
C ARG A 8 -18.86 11.65 16.59
N ASP A 9 -18.57 12.90 16.24
CA ASP A 9 -17.69 13.86 16.92
C ASP A 9 -16.36 13.35 17.49
N SER A 10 -15.28 13.52 16.69
CA SER A 10 -13.95 13.77 17.24
C SER A 10 -13.44 15.12 16.69
N ASN A 11 -12.89 15.99 17.55
CA ASN A 11 -12.30 17.27 17.17
C ASN A 11 -10.96 17.12 16.40
N GLU A 12 -10.48 15.89 16.25
CA GLU A 12 -9.34 15.48 15.43
C GLU A 12 -9.79 14.29 14.60
N GLY A 13 -9.45 14.27 13.32
CA GLY A 13 -9.85 13.20 12.40
C GLY A 13 -9.56 11.82 12.98
N VAL A 14 -10.59 10.98 13.09
CA VAL A 14 -10.49 9.59 13.53
C VAL A 14 -10.14 8.74 12.32
N ASN A 15 -9.39 7.65 12.50
CA ASN A 15 -9.09 6.71 11.43
C ASN A 15 -9.76 5.34 11.61
N GLY A 16 -9.74 4.52 10.57
CA GLY A 16 -10.40 3.21 10.57
C GLY A 16 -9.89 2.27 11.67
N LEU A 17 -8.59 2.29 11.96
CA LEU A 17 -8.00 1.47 13.02
C LEU A 17 -8.50 1.86 14.40
N GLN A 18 -8.53 3.16 14.73
CA GLN A 18 -9.05 3.68 15.99
C GLN A 18 -10.52 3.32 16.18
N ILE A 19 -11.30 3.33 15.12
CA ILE A 19 -12.71 2.89 15.17
C ILE A 19 -12.78 1.40 15.48
N ALA A 20 -12.01 0.57 14.79
CA ALA A 20 -11.97 -0.87 15.03
C ALA A 20 -11.54 -1.20 16.47
N GLU A 21 -10.52 -0.52 17.00
CA GLU A 21 -10.02 -0.65 18.37
C GLU A 21 -11.10 -0.26 19.40
N SER A 22 -11.87 0.79 19.13
CA SER A 22 -12.96 1.23 20.00
C SER A 22 -14.08 0.20 20.13
N ILE A 23 -14.26 -0.66 19.13
CA ILE A 23 -15.24 -1.75 19.13
C ILE A 23 -14.68 -2.97 19.84
N SER A 24 -13.53 -3.46 19.42
CA SER A 24 -12.79 -4.53 20.08
C SER A 24 -11.37 -4.69 19.53
N SER A 25 -10.43 -5.09 20.41
CA SER A 25 -9.06 -5.39 20.04
C SER A 25 -8.96 -6.58 19.05
N ARG A 26 -9.90 -7.51 19.07
CA ARG A 26 -9.96 -8.61 18.12
C ARG A 26 -10.32 -8.09 16.72
N LEU A 27 -11.31 -7.22 16.61
CA LEU A 27 -11.72 -6.63 15.34
C LEU A 27 -10.56 -5.84 14.72
N ALA A 28 -9.85 -5.03 15.52
CA ALA A 28 -8.68 -4.29 15.08
C ALA A 28 -7.56 -5.15 14.48
N GLN A 29 -7.46 -6.43 14.90
CA GLN A 29 -6.50 -7.38 14.35
C GLN A 29 -6.99 -8.10 13.08
N GLU A 30 -8.29 -8.08 12.82
CA GLU A 30 -8.91 -8.78 11.67
C GLU A 30 -9.18 -7.84 10.48
N VAL A 31 -9.28 -6.52 10.72
CA VAL A 31 -9.57 -5.54 9.67
C VAL A 31 -8.34 -5.26 8.80
N LEU A 32 -8.58 -5.08 7.51
CA LEU A 32 -7.53 -4.88 6.49
C LEU A 32 -7.64 -3.53 5.79
N ALA A 33 -8.84 -2.97 5.69
CA ALA A 33 -9.13 -1.67 5.11
C ALA A 33 -10.47 -1.16 5.65
N CYS A 34 -10.84 0.07 5.30
CA CYS A 34 -12.17 0.59 5.59
C CYS A 34 -12.79 1.30 4.38
N GLY A 35 -14.11 1.34 4.34
CA GLY A 35 -14.87 2.11 3.36
C GLY A 35 -15.37 3.41 3.98
N VAL A 36 -15.19 4.52 3.28
CA VAL A 36 -15.63 5.85 3.67
C VAL A 36 -16.41 6.46 2.51
N ASN A 37 -17.71 6.63 2.66
CA ASN A 37 -18.61 7.14 1.60
C ASN A 37 -18.49 6.35 0.27
N GLY A 38 -18.20 5.05 0.34
CA GLY A 38 -18.04 4.17 -0.84
C GLY A 38 -16.64 4.16 -1.47
N GLU A 39 -15.69 4.89 -0.91
CA GLU A 39 -14.27 4.85 -1.30
C GLU A 39 -13.49 4.00 -0.29
N THR A 40 -12.58 3.15 -0.76
CA THR A 40 -11.75 2.31 0.12
C THR A 40 -10.52 3.09 0.60
N TYR A 41 -10.33 3.13 1.91
CA TYR A 41 -9.24 3.83 2.61
C TYR A 41 -8.31 2.85 3.31
N ASP A 42 -7.04 3.25 3.44
CA ASP A 42 -6.12 2.67 4.42
C ASP A 42 -6.69 2.86 5.84
N LEU A 43 -6.46 1.92 6.72
CA LEU A 43 -6.94 2.01 8.11
C LEU A 43 -6.38 3.23 8.86
N GLY A 44 -5.17 3.67 8.52
CA GLY A 44 -4.51 4.84 9.11
C GLY A 44 -4.95 6.19 8.55
N ARG A 45 -5.69 6.22 7.42
CA ARG A 45 -6.09 7.48 6.77
C ARG A 45 -7.14 8.22 7.61
N PRO A 46 -6.94 9.53 7.92
CA PRO A 46 -7.88 10.32 8.71
C PRO A 46 -9.23 10.50 8.01
N ILE A 47 -10.31 10.41 8.79
CA ILE A 47 -11.69 10.71 8.39
C ILE A 47 -12.07 12.01 9.10
N ASN A 48 -12.25 13.09 8.33
CA ASN A 48 -12.40 14.44 8.87
C ASN A 48 -13.84 14.98 8.80
N GLU A 49 -14.77 14.16 8.35
CA GLU A 49 -16.18 14.52 8.16
C GLU A 49 -17.11 13.36 8.51
N ASP A 50 -18.38 13.64 8.69
CA ASP A 50 -19.41 12.60 8.88
C ASP A 50 -19.48 11.75 7.61
N ALA A 51 -19.40 10.42 7.78
CA ALA A 51 -19.33 9.51 6.67
C ALA A 51 -20.08 8.19 6.93
N ASN A 52 -20.56 7.59 5.84
CA ASN A 52 -20.92 6.18 5.84
C ASN A 52 -19.64 5.35 5.93
N PHE A 53 -19.53 4.53 6.97
CA PHE A 53 -18.32 3.82 7.28
C PHE A 53 -18.53 2.30 7.34
N VAL A 54 -17.60 1.55 6.77
CA VAL A 54 -17.59 0.09 6.83
C VAL A 54 -16.15 -0.41 7.08
N LEU A 55 -15.99 -1.52 7.80
CA LEU A 55 -14.71 -2.19 8.00
C LEU A 55 -14.63 -3.43 7.13
N TYR A 56 -13.55 -3.56 6.36
CA TYR A 56 -13.30 -4.67 5.47
C TYR A 56 -12.30 -5.65 6.08
N LYS A 57 -12.63 -6.93 6.00
CA LYS A 57 -11.79 -8.06 6.45
C LYS A 57 -11.41 -8.95 5.28
N TRP A 58 -10.76 -10.08 5.58
CA TRP A 58 -10.33 -11.05 4.57
C TRP A 58 -11.47 -11.60 3.69
N ASP A 59 -12.68 -11.71 4.21
CA ASP A 59 -13.81 -12.23 3.45
C ASP A 59 -14.41 -11.21 2.45
N ASP A 60 -14.06 -9.92 2.61
CA ASP A 60 -14.48 -8.83 1.74
C ASP A 60 -13.48 -8.63 0.58
N GLU A 61 -13.97 -8.30 -0.61
CA GLU A 61 -13.11 -8.10 -1.80
C GLU A 61 -12.12 -6.95 -1.60
N GLU A 62 -12.57 -5.85 -0.99
CA GLU A 62 -11.75 -4.67 -0.70
C GLU A 62 -10.63 -4.99 0.30
N GLY A 63 -10.93 -5.81 1.32
CA GLY A 63 -9.94 -6.26 2.29
C GLY A 63 -8.89 -7.16 1.65
N LYS A 64 -9.29 -8.13 0.81
CA LYS A 64 -8.37 -8.96 0.03
C LYS A 64 -7.51 -8.13 -0.91
N HIS A 65 -8.12 -7.16 -1.59
CA HIS A 65 -7.39 -6.28 -2.50
C HIS A 65 -6.29 -5.50 -1.78
N ALA A 66 -6.60 -4.88 -0.62
CA ALA A 66 -5.61 -4.18 0.19
C ALA A 66 -4.48 -5.09 0.66
N PHE A 67 -4.80 -6.33 1.07
CA PHE A 67 -3.82 -7.34 1.48
C PHE A 67 -2.89 -7.72 0.32
N TRP A 68 -3.43 -8.08 -0.85
CA TRP A 68 -2.62 -8.45 -2.00
C TRP A 68 -1.78 -7.29 -2.52
N HIS A 69 -2.34 -6.07 -2.51
CA HIS A 69 -1.61 -4.87 -2.91
C HIS A 69 -0.43 -4.58 -1.98
N THR A 70 -0.63 -4.69 -0.67
CA THR A 70 0.46 -4.59 0.31
C THR A 70 1.50 -5.69 0.14
N SER A 71 1.06 -6.91 -0.19
CA SER A 71 1.98 -8.02 -0.46
C SER A 71 2.83 -7.79 -1.70
N ALA A 72 2.29 -7.10 -2.73
CA ALA A 72 3.06 -6.69 -3.91
C ALA A 72 4.18 -5.69 -3.54
N HIS A 73 3.87 -4.68 -2.71
CA HIS A 73 4.88 -3.74 -2.21
C HIS A 73 5.93 -4.42 -1.32
N LEU A 74 5.53 -5.37 -0.48
CA LEU A 74 6.46 -6.16 0.32
C LEU A 74 7.42 -6.99 -0.54
N LEU A 75 6.92 -7.58 -1.64
CA LEU A 75 7.77 -8.26 -2.62
C LEU A 75 8.74 -7.28 -3.27
N ALA A 76 8.27 -6.10 -3.68
CA ALA A 76 9.12 -5.09 -4.31
C ALA A 76 10.23 -4.61 -3.37
N GLU A 77 9.92 -4.35 -2.08
CA GLU A 77 10.92 -4.01 -1.08
C GLU A 77 11.97 -5.13 -0.90
N ALA A 78 11.53 -6.39 -0.82
CA ALA A 78 12.43 -7.52 -0.71
C ALA A 78 13.35 -7.63 -1.95
N LEU A 79 12.81 -7.42 -3.14
CA LEU A 79 13.59 -7.42 -4.38
C LEU A 79 14.56 -6.24 -4.45
N GLN A 80 14.17 -5.05 -4.00
CA GLN A 80 15.05 -3.88 -3.93
C GLN A 80 16.28 -4.13 -3.03
N GLU A 81 16.07 -4.80 -1.88
CA GLU A 81 17.18 -5.14 -0.97
C GLU A 81 18.09 -6.25 -1.54
N LEU A 82 17.52 -7.24 -2.25
CA LEU A 82 18.28 -8.38 -2.78
C LEU A 82 18.97 -8.09 -4.13
N TYR A 83 18.40 -7.22 -4.93
CA TYR A 83 18.87 -6.93 -6.29
C TYR A 83 19.09 -5.41 -6.47
N PRO A 84 20.22 -4.86 -6.03
CA PRO A 84 20.51 -3.44 -6.19
C PRO A 84 20.47 -3.01 -7.66
N GLY A 85 19.73 -1.93 -7.93
CA GLY A 85 19.54 -1.40 -9.29
C GLY A 85 18.35 -1.98 -10.06
N ILE A 86 17.57 -2.88 -9.44
CA ILE A 86 16.31 -3.35 -10.02
C ILE A 86 15.35 -2.16 -10.27
N GLN A 87 14.67 -2.17 -11.41
CA GLN A 87 13.67 -1.17 -11.78
C GLN A 87 12.27 -1.75 -11.59
N PHE A 88 11.34 -0.91 -11.17
CA PHE A 88 9.96 -1.32 -10.87
C PHE A 88 8.98 -0.68 -11.87
N GLY A 89 8.15 -1.53 -12.49
CA GLY A 89 6.99 -1.13 -13.26
C GLY A 89 5.77 -0.92 -12.38
N ILE A 90 4.77 -1.78 -12.52
CA ILE A 90 3.52 -1.76 -11.75
C ILE A 90 3.32 -3.09 -11.02
N GLY A 91 2.66 -3.03 -9.86
CA GLY A 91 2.39 -4.19 -9.00
C GLY A 91 0.94 -4.26 -8.52
N PRO A 92 -0.04 -4.53 -9.42
CA PRO A 92 -1.44 -4.57 -9.02
C PRO A 92 -1.80 -5.84 -8.24
N ALA A 93 -2.77 -5.69 -7.34
CA ALA A 93 -3.53 -6.81 -6.84
C ALA A 93 -4.43 -7.37 -7.96
N ILE A 94 -4.61 -8.69 -7.96
CA ILE A 94 -5.54 -9.41 -8.82
C ILE A 94 -6.49 -10.26 -7.95
N GLU A 95 -7.49 -10.90 -8.54
CA GLU A 95 -8.56 -11.63 -7.84
C GLU A 95 -8.02 -12.60 -6.76
N ASN A 96 -6.97 -13.36 -7.07
CA ASN A 96 -6.40 -14.36 -6.18
C ASN A 96 -4.88 -14.23 -6.07
N GLY A 97 -4.38 -13.04 -5.80
CA GLY A 97 -2.96 -12.79 -5.65
C GLY A 97 -2.53 -11.41 -6.12
N PHE A 98 -1.28 -11.32 -6.54
CA PHE A 98 -0.66 -10.11 -7.07
C PHE A 98 0.49 -10.49 -8.00
N TYR A 99 0.99 -9.53 -8.74
CA TYR A 99 2.28 -9.60 -9.43
C TYR A 99 3.00 -8.26 -9.33
N TYR A 100 4.24 -8.23 -9.72
CA TYR A 100 5.00 -7.00 -9.88
C TYR A 100 5.86 -7.11 -11.13
N ASP A 101 5.73 -6.16 -12.05
CA ASP A 101 6.59 -6.05 -13.21
C ASP A 101 7.93 -5.43 -12.79
N VAL A 102 9.01 -6.13 -13.03
CA VAL A 102 10.35 -5.71 -12.64
C VAL A 102 11.34 -5.88 -13.78
N ASP A 103 12.29 -4.96 -13.88
CA ASP A 103 13.46 -5.10 -14.71
C ASP A 103 14.68 -5.30 -13.80
N PRO A 104 15.23 -6.51 -13.69
CA PRO A 104 16.37 -6.80 -12.83
C PRO A 104 17.71 -6.31 -13.43
N GLY A 105 17.70 -5.63 -14.57
CA GLY A 105 18.91 -5.16 -15.24
C GLY A 105 19.85 -6.30 -15.64
N GLU A 106 21.08 -6.28 -15.14
CA GLU A 106 22.07 -7.34 -15.39
C GLU A 106 21.82 -8.62 -14.57
N ALA A 107 21.01 -8.55 -13.52
CA ALA A 107 20.65 -9.70 -12.68
C ALA A 107 19.63 -10.60 -13.39
N THR A 108 19.53 -11.84 -12.94
CA THR A 108 18.50 -12.79 -13.42
C THR A 108 17.84 -13.43 -12.21
N ILE A 109 16.53 -13.25 -12.07
CA ILE A 109 15.74 -13.89 -11.03
C ILE A 109 15.26 -15.25 -11.54
N LYS A 110 15.54 -16.32 -10.79
CA LYS A 110 15.20 -17.72 -11.12
C LYS A 110 14.38 -18.34 -10.00
N GLU A 111 13.69 -19.44 -10.27
CA GLU A 111 12.94 -20.21 -9.26
C GLU A 111 13.79 -20.57 -8.04
N GLY A 112 15.11 -20.83 -8.23
CA GLY A 112 16.01 -21.10 -7.13
C GLY A 112 16.23 -19.95 -6.15
N ASP A 113 15.87 -18.73 -6.53
CA ASP A 113 16.01 -17.52 -5.71
C ASP A 113 14.76 -17.28 -4.85
N PHE A 114 13.62 -17.90 -5.18
CA PHE A 114 12.35 -17.70 -4.47
C PHE A 114 12.42 -17.93 -2.97
N PRO A 115 13.09 -18.98 -2.46
CA PRO A 115 13.22 -19.17 -1.01
C PRO A 115 13.95 -18.02 -0.31
N ALA A 116 14.93 -17.39 -0.97
CA ALA A 116 15.63 -16.23 -0.42
C ALA A 116 14.75 -14.97 -0.44
N ILE A 117 13.97 -14.79 -1.49
CA ILE A 117 13.01 -13.69 -1.61
C ILE A 117 11.91 -13.83 -0.53
N GLU A 118 11.32 -15.02 -0.38
CA GLU A 118 10.32 -15.30 0.66
C GLU A 118 10.88 -15.07 2.07
N ALA A 119 12.10 -15.53 2.33
CA ALA A 119 12.77 -15.31 3.61
C ALA A 119 12.98 -13.81 3.90
N LYS A 120 13.33 -13.03 2.87
CA LYS A 120 13.48 -11.58 2.99
C LYS A 120 12.12 -10.91 3.24
N MET A 121 11.06 -11.31 2.56
CA MET A 121 9.71 -10.81 2.82
C MET A 121 9.29 -11.06 4.28
N LEU A 122 9.54 -12.26 4.82
CA LEU A 122 9.24 -12.59 6.22
C LEU A 122 10.08 -11.76 7.20
N GLU A 123 11.34 -11.48 6.88
CA GLU A 123 12.20 -10.58 7.67
C GLU A 123 11.61 -9.16 7.73
N LEU A 124 11.16 -8.63 6.58
CA LEU A 124 10.55 -7.30 6.49
C LEU A 124 9.24 -7.23 7.29
N VAL A 125 8.37 -8.24 7.15
CA VAL A 125 7.13 -8.32 7.96
C VAL A 125 7.44 -8.30 9.46
N ALA A 126 8.51 -8.98 9.89
CA ALA A 126 8.89 -9.00 11.32
C ALA A 126 9.33 -7.63 11.86
N LYS A 127 9.78 -6.71 11.00
CA LYS A 127 10.12 -5.33 11.37
C LYS A 127 8.88 -4.51 11.75
N LYS A 128 7.69 -4.87 11.25
CA LYS A 128 6.42 -4.17 11.48
C LYS A 128 6.48 -2.68 11.13
N GLU A 129 7.13 -2.36 10.04
CA GLU A 129 7.27 -0.98 9.58
C GLU A 129 5.92 -0.42 9.14
N GLU A 130 5.65 0.82 9.54
CA GLU A 130 4.42 1.52 9.18
C GLU A 130 4.43 1.87 7.69
N ILE A 131 3.31 1.65 7.02
CA ILE A 131 3.11 2.09 5.63
C ILE A 131 2.57 3.51 5.64
N LYS A 132 3.31 4.43 5.02
CA LYS A 132 3.00 5.87 5.02
C LYS A 132 2.55 6.34 3.65
N ARG A 133 1.30 6.81 3.59
CA ARG A 133 0.74 7.50 2.42
C ARG A 133 1.15 8.98 2.42
N GLN A 134 1.53 9.50 1.27
CA GLN A 134 1.84 10.90 1.08
C GLN A 134 1.25 11.40 -0.25
N ASP A 135 0.55 12.54 -0.20
CA ASP A 135 0.21 13.30 -1.40
C ASP A 135 1.44 14.10 -1.83
N ILE A 136 1.78 14.06 -3.09
CA ILE A 136 2.99 14.67 -3.63
C ILE A 136 2.67 15.45 -4.91
N SER A 137 3.34 16.57 -5.14
CA SER A 137 3.22 17.29 -6.41
C SER A 137 3.88 16.50 -7.56
N LYS A 138 3.39 16.70 -8.78
CA LYS A 138 4.01 16.07 -9.97
C LYS A 138 5.49 16.40 -10.09
N ALA A 139 5.88 17.64 -9.80
CA ALA A 139 7.27 18.10 -9.88
C ALA A 139 8.16 17.38 -8.86
N ASP A 140 7.68 17.24 -7.61
CA ASP A 140 8.42 16.55 -6.55
C ASP A 140 8.49 15.04 -6.82
N ALA A 141 7.42 14.44 -7.34
CA ALA A 141 7.40 13.03 -7.74
C ALA A 141 8.41 12.75 -8.86
N LEU A 142 8.40 13.55 -9.93
CA LEU A 142 9.39 13.43 -11.02
C LEU A 142 10.83 13.57 -10.52
N LYS A 143 11.06 14.52 -9.61
CA LYS A 143 12.37 14.70 -9.00
C LYS A 143 12.76 13.48 -8.15
N MET A 144 11.87 13.01 -7.27
CA MET A 144 12.12 11.90 -6.36
C MET A 144 12.50 10.62 -7.13
N PHE A 145 11.69 10.21 -8.10
CA PHE A 145 11.91 8.99 -8.86
C PHE A 145 13.03 9.15 -9.90
N GLY A 146 13.19 10.36 -10.46
CA GLY A 146 14.31 10.68 -11.36
C GLY A 146 15.67 10.62 -10.65
N ASP A 147 15.80 11.16 -9.44
CA ASP A 147 17.02 11.11 -8.63
C ASP A 147 17.39 9.66 -8.24
N ARG A 148 16.43 8.74 -8.24
CA ARG A 148 16.64 7.30 -8.01
C ARG A 148 16.93 6.52 -9.30
N GLY A 149 16.80 7.15 -10.47
CA GLY A 149 16.97 6.50 -11.76
C GLY A 149 15.82 5.57 -12.14
N GLU A 150 14.62 5.74 -11.56
CA GLU A 150 13.44 4.93 -11.82
C GLU A 150 12.71 5.42 -13.08
N GLU A 151 13.22 5.03 -14.25
CA GLU A 151 12.77 5.52 -15.56
C GLU A 151 11.28 5.20 -15.81
N TYR A 152 10.85 3.98 -15.53
CA TYR A 152 9.45 3.56 -15.72
C TYR A 152 8.47 4.37 -14.86
N LYS A 153 8.84 4.71 -13.62
CA LYS A 153 8.04 5.56 -12.74
C LYS A 153 7.97 7.00 -13.23
N THR A 154 9.08 7.54 -13.71
CA THR A 154 9.11 8.91 -14.28
C THR A 154 8.27 9.02 -15.54
N GLU A 155 8.24 8.00 -16.39
CA GLU A 155 7.37 7.93 -17.56
C GLU A 155 5.89 7.94 -17.12
N LEU A 156 5.50 7.05 -16.21
CA LEU A 156 4.14 6.98 -15.67
C LEU A 156 3.70 8.32 -15.06
N ILE A 157 4.55 8.94 -14.23
CA ILE A 157 4.24 10.23 -13.60
C ILE A 157 4.04 11.32 -14.65
N SER A 158 4.78 11.29 -15.75
CA SER A 158 4.67 12.31 -16.82
C SER A 158 3.29 12.35 -17.44
N GLU A 159 2.56 11.23 -17.46
CA GLU A 159 1.21 11.09 -18.00
C GLU A 159 0.11 11.42 -16.97
N LEU A 160 0.42 11.50 -15.67
CA LEU A 160 -0.54 11.78 -14.63
C LEU A 160 -0.86 13.28 -14.53
N GLU A 161 -2.09 13.59 -14.09
CA GLU A 161 -2.50 14.95 -13.73
C GLU A 161 -1.89 15.35 -12.39
N ASP A 162 -1.45 16.61 -12.26
CA ASP A 162 -0.98 17.14 -10.99
C ASP A 162 -2.12 17.22 -9.96
N GLY A 163 -1.76 17.05 -8.67
CA GLY A 163 -2.72 17.08 -7.56
C GLY A 163 -3.45 15.75 -7.30
N LYS A 164 -3.14 14.69 -8.05
CA LYS A 164 -3.70 13.34 -7.88
C LYS A 164 -2.62 12.26 -7.70
N ILE A 165 -1.42 12.66 -7.34
CA ILE A 165 -0.28 11.77 -7.24
C ILE A 165 -0.05 11.44 -5.77
N THR A 166 0.00 10.16 -5.45
CA THR A 166 0.28 9.65 -4.12
C THR A 166 1.44 8.67 -4.15
N THR A 167 2.20 8.66 -3.07
CA THR A 167 3.25 7.67 -2.83
C THR A 167 2.96 6.93 -1.53
N TYR A 168 3.43 5.70 -1.47
CA TYR A 168 3.43 4.89 -0.27
C TYR A 168 4.85 4.46 0.06
N THR A 169 5.26 4.70 1.29
CA THR A 169 6.60 4.33 1.79
C THR A 169 6.46 3.27 2.86
N GLN A 170 7.18 2.16 2.70
CA GLN A 170 7.35 1.08 3.66
C GLN A 170 8.85 0.85 3.82
N GLY A 171 9.38 1.04 5.03
CA GLY A 171 10.82 0.94 5.26
C GLY A 171 11.65 1.80 4.32
N ALA A 172 12.51 1.17 3.54
CA ALA A 172 13.35 1.84 2.53
C ALA A 172 12.69 1.92 1.14
N PHE A 173 11.56 1.24 0.93
CA PHE A 173 10.85 1.22 -0.33
C PHE A 173 9.79 2.30 -0.40
N THR A 174 9.77 3.05 -1.50
CA THR A 174 8.71 4.03 -1.79
C THR A 174 8.20 3.80 -3.20
N ASP A 175 6.90 3.67 -3.33
CA ASP A 175 6.26 3.45 -4.62
C ASP A 175 5.26 4.56 -4.98
N LEU A 176 5.08 4.75 -6.29
CA LEU A 176 3.98 5.52 -6.87
C LEU A 176 2.72 4.66 -6.80
N CYS A 177 1.78 5.00 -5.95
CA CYS A 177 0.63 4.15 -5.70
C CYS A 177 -0.60 4.94 -5.25
N ARG A 178 -1.79 4.41 -5.55
CA ARG A 178 -3.07 5.00 -5.12
C ARG A 178 -3.61 4.41 -3.82
N GLY A 179 -3.05 3.27 -3.39
CA GLY A 179 -3.58 2.49 -2.27
C GLY A 179 -4.85 1.71 -2.64
N PRO A 180 -5.63 1.25 -1.65
CA PRO A 180 -5.25 1.25 -0.23
C PRO A 180 -4.21 0.19 0.11
N HIS A 181 -3.58 0.37 1.27
CA HIS A 181 -2.68 -0.61 1.91
C HIS A 181 -3.15 -0.94 3.33
N LEU A 182 -2.54 -1.99 3.96
CA LEU A 182 -2.79 -2.39 5.34
C LEU A 182 -2.28 -1.39 6.36
#